data_313dbe048be414c539cea81be5260c69
#
_entry.id   313dbe048be414c539cea81be5260c69
#
_cell.length_a   1.000
_cell.length_b   1.000
_cell.length_c   1.000
_cell.angle_alpha   90.00
_cell.angle_beta   90.00
_cell.angle_gamma   90.00
#
_symmetry.space_group_name_H-M   'P 1'
#
loop_
_entity.id
_entity.type
_entity.pdbx_description
1 polymer ?
#
loop_
_entity_poly.entity_id
_entity_poly.type
_entity_poly.pdbx_seq_one_letter_code
_entity_poly.pdbx_strand_id
1 'polypeptide(L)'
;MIKIKTLTLEIKENTIKMLVIEKYFGYVKFINMKTFEFNQIDQNGLILDINKLSKIIKNELNNFKIPCRRISFAVQNESIINRNVKVINTGYKGDIKGLIAYELSEYLPINIKDYILKYNILKQEEDYLDVQAILMPISIIKSYRELAKSLKFKPISLSVNFDILNKLIYNEDIEIEGENNLILDIGRQYTNVNLIKNKLIINSYTLNNMDVYEFLNNEIENNYGKIYYYGFQNCELIKNLNTKFKLNKLFLKDAKQDELNNFINNIGLI
;
A
#
# COMPACT_ATOMS: atom_id res chain seq x y z
N MET A 1 -19.89 24.18 -12.85
CA MET A 1 -19.82 23.04 -11.90
C MET A 1 -18.52 22.31 -12.11
N ILE A 2 -17.63 22.26 -11.12
CA ILE A 2 -16.25 21.79 -11.30
C ILE A 2 -16.22 20.27 -11.09
N LYS A 3 -16.00 19.53 -12.18
CA LYS A 3 -15.67 18.11 -12.16
C LYS A 3 -14.17 17.97 -11.98
N ILE A 4 -13.76 17.27 -10.91
CA ILE A 4 -12.35 17.10 -10.60
C ILE A 4 -11.93 15.71 -11.03
N LYS A 5 -11.00 15.65 -12.00
CA LYS A 5 -10.38 14.40 -12.44
C LYS A 5 -9.04 14.22 -11.75
N THR A 6 -8.84 13.04 -11.19
CA THR A 6 -7.60 12.64 -10.52
C THR A 6 -7.09 11.34 -11.14
N LEU A 7 -5.81 11.29 -11.44
CA LEU A 7 -5.10 10.09 -11.79
C LEU A 7 -4.63 9.41 -10.49
N THR A 8 -4.95 8.14 -10.31
CA THR A 8 -4.32 7.31 -9.28
C THR A 8 -3.36 6.34 -9.95
N LEU A 9 -2.16 6.25 -9.42
CA LEU A 9 -1.11 5.32 -9.87
C LEU A 9 -0.71 4.41 -8.74
N GLU A 10 -0.77 3.11 -8.98
CA GLU A 10 -0.09 2.11 -8.17
C GLU A 10 1.17 1.68 -8.92
N ILE A 11 2.31 1.77 -8.23
CA ILE A 11 3.60 1.29 -8.73
C ILE A 11 4.06 0.16 -7.82
N LYS A 12 4.07 -1.05 -8.35
CA LYS A 12 4.48 -2.25 -7.63
C LYS A 12 5.37 -3.10 -8.53
N GLU A 13 6.61 -3.34 -8.08
CA GLU A 13 7.62 -3.99 -8.92
C GLU A 13 7.74 -3.25 -10.28
N ASN A 14 7.68 -3.99 -11.38
CA ASN A 14 7.68 -3.42 -12.73
C ASN A 14 6.27 -3.18 -13.29
N THR A 15 5.24 -3.23 -12.47
CA THR A 15 3.85 -3.06 -12.90
C THR A 15 3.31 -1.71 -12.49
N ILE A 16 2.76 -0.97 -13.44
CA ILE A 16 2.08 0.30 -13.23
C ILE A 16 0.60 0.10 -13.48
N LYS A 17 -0.23 0.40 -12.49
CA LYS A 17 -1.69 0.46 -12.66
C LYS A 17 -2.15 1.90 -12.62
N MET A 18 -2.81 2.33 -13.66
CA MET A 18 -3.41 3.65 -13.82
C MET A 18 -4.92 3.56 -13.71
N LEU A 19 -5.52 4.39 -12.86
CA LEU A 19 -6.97 4.57 -12.81
C LEU A 19 -7.29 6.06 -12.81
N VAL A 20 -8.13 6.51 -13.74
CA VAL A 20 -8.62 7.89 -13.77
C VAL A 20 -10.02 7.93 -13.20
N ILE A 21 -10.20 8.78 -12.22
CA ILE A 21 -11.47 8.98 -11.53
C ILE A 21 -11.97 10.41 -11.70
N GLU A 22 -13.29 10.57 -11.69
CA GLU A 22 -13.96 11.85 -11.62
C GLU A 22 -14.79 11.92 -10.33
N LYS A 23 -14.51 12.91 -9.48
CA LYS A 23 -15.32 13.20 -8.30
C LYS A 23 -16.30 14.32 -8.57
N TYR A 24 -17.56 14.08 -8.17
CA TYR A 24 -18.64 15.00 -8.37
C TYR A 24 -19.70 14.85 -7.27
N PHE A 25 -19.89 15.84 -6.40
CA PHE A 25 -20.87 15.82 -5.29
C PHE A 25 -20.92 14.52 -4.47
N GLY A 26 -19.76 14.02 -4.05
CA GLY A 26 -19.67 12.76 -3.29
C GLY A 26 -19.74 11.49 -4.14
N TYR A 27 -20.11 11.58 -5.41
CA TYR A 27 -20.09 10.44 -6.32
C TYR A 27 -18.69 10.28 -6.94
N VAL A 28 -18.27 9.02 -7.06
CA VAL A 28 -17.03 8.63 -7.73
C VAL A 28 -17.39 7.91 -9.02
N LYS A 29 -16.85 8.39 -10.14
CA LYS A 29 -16.96 7.72 -11.43
C LYS A 29 -15.60 7.27 -11.90
N PHE A 30 -15.46 5.99 -12.20
CA PHE A 30 -14.29 5.41 -12.86
C PHE A 30 -14.38 5.75 -14.36
N ILE A 31 -13.36 6.43 -14.87
CA ILE A 31 -13.37 6.93 -16.27
C ILE A 31 -12.59 6.00 -17.18
N ASN A 32 -11.39 5.62 -16.74
CA ASN A 32 -10.54 4.71 -17.50
C ASN A 32 -9.50 4.05 -16.59
N MET A 33 -9.07 2.85 -16.96
CA MET A 33 -8.07 2.07 -16.25
C MET A 33 -7.12 1.40 -17.24
N LYS A 34 -5.85 1.26 -16.84
CA LYS A 34 -4.83 0.58 -17.62
C LYS A 34 -3.74 0.02 -16.73
N THR A 35 -3.27 -1.15 -17.09
CA THR A 35 -2.07 -1.78 -16.51
C THR A 35 -1.02 -1.92 -17.60
N PHE A 36 0.22 -1.57 -17.29
CA PHE A 36 1.37 -1.75 -18.20
C PHE A 36 2.65 -2.03 -17.42
N GLU A 37 3.67 -2.55 -18.10
CA GLU A 37 4.97 -2.85 -17.52
C GLU A 37 5.94 -1.69 -17.75
N PHE A 38 6.79 -1.45 -16.75
CA PHE A 38 7.85 -0.46 -16.80
C PHE A 38 9.10 -0.95 -16.07
N ASN A 39 10.07 -1.47 -16.84
CA ASN A 39 11.26 -2.15 -16.32
C ASN A 39 12.38 -1.21 -15.86
N GLN A 40 12.05 -0.01 -15.37
CA GLN A 40 13.02 0.94 -14.85
C GLN A 40 12.60 1.46 -13.46
N ILE A 41 12.25 0.50 -12.61
CA ILE A 41 12.03 0.68 -11.18
C ILE A 41 13.03 -0.24 -10.50
N ASP A 42 13.78 0.27 -9.54
CA ASP A 42 14.72 -0.56 -8.78
C ASP A 42 14.00 -1.43 -7.74
N GLN A 43 14.76 -2.33 -7.11
CA GLN A 43 14.24 -3.22 -6.07
C GLN A 43 13.59 -2.45 -4.89
N ASN A 44 14.08 -1.24 -4.62
CA ASN A 44 13.57 -0.38 -3.56
C ASN A 44 12.38 0.48 -3.99
N GLY A 45 11.85 0.29 -5.21
CA GLY A 45 10.72 1.05 -5.74
C GLY A 45 11.06 2.46 -6.20
N LEU A 46 12.35 2.78 -6.39
CA LEU A 46 12.79 4.05 -6.94
C LEU A 46 12.57 4.06 -8.46
N ILE A 47 11.99 5.12 -8.99
CA ILE A 47 11.79 5.30 -10.43
C ILE A 47 13.10 5.76 -11.06
N LEU A 48 13.74 4.90 -11.85
CA LEU A 48 15.06 5.18 -12.45
C LEU A 48 14.98 6.13 -13.65
N ASP A 49 13.90 6.06 -14.45
CA ASP A 49 13.70 6.96 -15.60
C ASP A 49 12.33 7.65 -15.53
N ILE A 50 12.29 8.73 -14.77
CA ILE A 50 11.10 9.56 -14.58
C ILE A 50 10.61 10.15 -15.89
N ASN A 51 11.52 10.55 -16.80
CA ASN A 51 11.16 11.17 -18.07
C ASN A 51 10.44 10.18 -18.99
N LYS A 52 10.96 8.97 -19.09
CA LYS A 52 10.36 7.90 -19.89
C LYS A 52 8.98 7.52 -19.34
N LEU A 53 8.87 7.32 -18.02
CA LEU A 53 7.60 7.00 -17.37
C LEU A 53 6.58 8.13 -17.58
N SER A 54 6.98 9.38 -17.40
CA SER A 54 6.11 10.53 -17.59
C SER A 54 5.59 10.64 -19.03
N LYS A 55 6.42 10.33 -20.05
CA LYS A 55 6.01 10.29 -21.45
C LYS A 55 4.95 9.20 -21.70
N ILE A 56 5.16 7.99 -21.16
CA ILE A 56 4.21 6.88 -21.28
C ILE A 56 2.86 7.29 -20.67
N ILE A 57 2.86 7.80 -19.43
CA ILE A 57 1.64 8.21 -18.75
C ILE A 57 0.89 9.31 -19.54
N LYS A 58 1.62 10.31 -20.06
CA LYS A 58 1.03 11.37 -20.88
C LYS A 58 0.40 10.83 -22.16
N ASN A 59 1.08 9.90 -22.84
CA ASN A 59 0.55 9.28 -24.06
C ASN A 59 -0.74 8.50 -23.75
N GLU A 60 -0.79 7.73 -22.66
CA GLU A 60 -1.99 7.02 -22.27
C GLU A 60 -3.15 7.97 -21.94
N LEU A 61 -2.89 9.05 -21.21
CA LEU A 61 -3.92 10.06 -20.91
C LEU A 61 -4.41 10.77 -22.17
N ASN A 62 -3.54 11.04 -23.14
CA ASN A 62 -3.91 11.61 -24.42
C ASN A 62 -4.78 10.64 -25.23
N ASN A 63 -4.45 9.35 -25.27
CA ASN A 63 -5.25 8.30 -25.91
C ASN A 63 -6.67 8.25 -25.32
N PHE A 64 -6.80 8.46 -24.02
CA PHE A 64 -8.10 8.53 -23.34
C PHE A 64 -8.84 9.85 -23.55
N LYS A 65 -8.19 10.88 -24.12
CA LYS A 65 -8.72 12.25 -24.26
C LYS A 65 -9.20 12.84 -22.92
N ILE A 66 -8.50 12.51 -21.82
CA ILE A 66 -8.91 12.91 -20.48
C ILE A 66 -7.94 13.97 -19.95
N PRO A 67 -8.38 15.21 -19.76
CA PRO A 67 -7.60 16.24 -19.09
C PRO A 67 -7.53 15.93 -17.59
N CYS A 68 -6.35 15.53 -17.10
CA CYS A 68 -6.07 15.30 -15.69
C CYS A 68 -4.98 16.25 -15.21
N ARG A 69 -5.13 16.80 -13.98
CA ARG A 69 -4.16 17.72 -13.37
C ARG A 69 -3.80 17.36 -11.93
N ARG A 70 -4.36 16.29 -11.39
CA ARG A 70 -4.13 15.81 -10.03
C ARG A 70 -3.68 14.37 -10.07
N ILE A 71 -2.80 14.02 -9.12
CA ILE A 71 -2.26 12.67 -9.03
C ILE A 71 -2.15 12.21 -7.58
N SER A 72 -2.52 10.96 -7.34
CA SER A 72 -2.29 10.24 -6.09
C SER A 72 -1.52 8.95 -6.38
N PHE A 73 -0.67 8.54 -5.46
CA PHE A 73 0.18 7.36 -5.62
C PHE A 73 -0.08 6.34 -4.52
N ALA A 74 -0.16 5.08 -4.90
CA ALA A 74 -0.02 3.92 -4.03
C ALA A 74 1.35 3.30 -4.24
N VAL A 75 2.07 3.02 -3.16
CA VAL A 75 3.40 2.45 -3.19
C VAL A 75 3.57 1.40 -2.11
N GLN A 76 4.23 0.30 -2.46
CA GLN A 76 4.70 -0.70 -1.52
C GLN A 76 5.92 -1.41 -2.09
N ASN A 77 6.95 -1.55 -1.27
CA ASN A 77 8.18 -2.28 -1.58
C ASN A 77 8.90 -2.66 -0.28
N GLU A 78 10.00 -3.40 -0.37
CA GLU A 78 10.75 -3.91 0.78
C GLU A 78 11.34 -2.83 1.68
N SER A 79 11.64 -1.66 1.13
CA SER A 79 12.25 -0.55 1.89
C SER A 79 11.23 0.24 2.72
N ILE A 80 9.93 0.03 2.51
CA ILE A 80 8.86 0.63 3.32
C ILE A 80 8.56 -0.29 4.49
N ILE A 81 8.79 0.22 5.69
CA ILE A 81 8.70 -0.55 6.93
C ILE A 81 7.43 -0.16 7.68
N ASN A 82 6.65 -1.14 8.10
CA ASN A 82 5.52 -0.99 9.01
C ASN A 82 5.72 -1.96 10.17
N ARG A 83 5.90 -1.43 11.38
CA ARG A 83 6.14 -2.22 12.60
C ARG A 83 5.33 -1.68 13.76
N ASN A 84 4.86 -2.60 14.58
CA ASN A 84 4.31 -2.28 15.88
C ASN A 84 5.44 -2.29 16.91
N VAL A 85 5.60 -1.20 17.64
CA VAL A 85 6.63 -1.04 18.68
C VAL A 85 6.01 -0.52 19.96
N LYS A 86 6.59 -0.92 21.10
CA LYS A 86 6.24 -0.38 22.40
C LYS A 86 7.26 0.67 22.82
N VAL A 87 6.79 1.84 23.20
CA VAL A 87 7.64 2.92 23.72
C VAL A 87 7.12 3.37 25.08
N ILE A 88 8.01 3.87 25.92
CA ILE A 88 7.66 4.38 27.25
C ILE A 88 6.68 5.55 27.10
N ASN A 89 5.62 5.55 27.91
CA ASN A 89 4.69 6.65 28.01
C ASN A 89 5.25 7.69 28.99
N THR A 90 5.93 8.69 28.49
CA THR A 90 6.52 9.75 29.33
C THR A 90 5.49 10.80 29.80
N GLY A 91 4.23 10.65 29.41
CA GLY A 91 3.19 11.67 29.66
C GLY A 91 3.43 12.99 28.88
N TYR A 92 4.55 13.14 28.24
CA TYR A 92 4.99 14.34 27.53
C TYR A 92 4.85 14.13 26.02
N LYS A 93 4.02 14.91 25.35
CA LYS A 93 3.80 14.82 23.90
C LYS A 93 5.05 15.17 23.04
N GLY A 94 6.15 15.60 23.69
CA GLY A 94 7.26 16.28 22.99
C GLY A 94 8.16 15.38 22.16
N ASP A 95 8.40 14.10 22.52
CA ASP A 95 9.43 13.31 21.85
C ASP A 95 9.08 11.83 21.59
N ILE A 96 7.79 11.51 21.44
CA ILE A 96 7.35 10.16 21.07
C ILE A 96 8.07 9.69 19.79
N LYS A 97 8.28 10.61 18.85
CA LYS A 97 8.96 10.29 17.59
C LYS A 97 10.43 9.90 17.78
N GLY A 98 11.13 10.59 18.70
CA GLY A 98 12.51 10.24 19.07
C GLY A 98 12.59 8.89 19.77
N LEU A 99 11.65 8.60 20.70
CA LEU A 99 11.57 7.31 21.37
C LEU A 99 11.31 6.17 20.37
N ILE A 100 10.40 6.36 19.42
CA ILE A 100 10.13 5.37 18.36
C ILE A 100 11.38 5.16 17.50
N ALA A 101 12.04 6.26 17.09
CA ALA A 101 13.25 6.19 16.28
C ALA A 101 14.38 5.45 17.01
N TYR A 102 14.56 5.71 18.30
CA TYR A 102 15.53 4.99 19.14
C TYR A 102 15.21 3.50 19.18
N GLU A 103 13.99 3.14 19.56
CA GLU A 103 13.55 1.74 19.65
C GLU A 103 13.75 0.99 18.33
N LEU A 104 13.37 1.62 17.21
CA LEU A 104 13.57 1.00 15.89
C LEU A 104 15.05 0.83 15.51
N SER A 105 15.93 1.72 15.96
CA SER A 105 17.36 1.65 15.66
C SER A 105 18.08 0.47 16.33
N GLU A 106 17.50 -0.09 17.41
CA GLU A 106 18.09 -1.23 18.15
C GLU A 106 18.03 -2.55 17.36
N TYR A 107 17.02 -2.69 16.47
CA TYR A 107 16.82 -3.96 15.74
C TYR A 107 16.66 -3.83 14.22
N LEU A 108 16.59 -2.61 13.68
CA LEU A 108 16.57 -2.42 12.23
C LEU A 108 17.95 -1.95 11.74
N PRO A 109 18.59 -2.69 10.80
CA PRO A 109 19.89 -2.33 10.26
C PRO A 109 19.79 -1.20 9.23
N ILE A 110 19.13 -0.08 9.59
CA ILE A 110 18.88 1.07 8.72
C ILE A 110 19.32 2.37 9.37
N ASN A 111 19.65 3.37 8.56
CA ASN A 111 19.82 4.73 9.04
C ASN A 111 18.47 5.45 9.02
N ILE A 112 17.83 5.63 10.16
CA ILE A 112 16.50 6.24 10.28
C ILE A 112 16.45 7.68 9.71
N LYS A 113 17.58 8.38 9.64
CA LYS A 113 17.65 9.74 9.05
C LYS A 113 17.35 9.75 7.55
N ASP A 114 17.50 8.62 6.87
CA ASP A 114 17.17 8.47 5.45
C ASP A 114 15.68 8.21 5.20
N TYR A 115 14.88 8.17 6.28
CA TYR A 115 13.46 7.87 6.27
C TYR A 115 12.61 9.01 6.82
N ILE A 116 11.39 9.10 6.32
CA ILE A 116 10.31 9.83 7.00
C ILE A 116 9.61 8.84 7.91
N LEU A 117 9.68 9.10 9.22
CA LEU A 117 8.92 8.37 10.23
C LEU A 117 7.57 9.04 10.45
N LYS A 118 6.48 8.28 10.28
CA LYS A 118 5.14 8.56 10.77
C LYS A 118 4.74 7.50 11.77
N TYR A 119 3.79 7.81 12.65
CA TYR A 119 3.29 6.84 13.62
C TYR A 119 1.82 7.08 13.95
N ASN A 120 1.15 6.00 14.37
CA ASN A 120 -0.19 6.02 14.94
C ASN A 120 -0.12 5.35 16.31
N ILE A 121 -0.72 5.96 17.34
CA ILE A 121 -0.85 5.34 18.65
C ILE A 121 -2.04 4.39 18.57
N LEU A 122 -1.77 3.07 18.73
CA LEU A 122 -2.78 2.01 18.70
C LEU A 122 -3.43 1.83 20.07
N LYS A 123 -2.62 1.91 21.13
CA LYS A 123 -3.05 1.77 22.52
C LYS A 123 -2.19 2.65 23.41
N GLN A 124 -2.81 3.26 24.41
CA GLN A 124 -2.13 4.03 25.44
C GLN A 124 -2.43 3.38 26.79
N GLU A 125 -1.36 2.99 27.48
CA GLU A 125 -1.37 2.53 28.86
C GLU A 125 -0.66 3.54 29.76
N GLU A 126 -0.68 3.31 31.08
CA GLU A 126 -0.04 4.20 32.03
C GLU A 126 1.47 4.29 31.77
N ASP A 127 2.16 3.14 31.59
CA ASP A 127 3.61 3.05 31.48
C ASP A 127 4.12 3.02 30.04
N TYR A 128 3.29 2.68 29.04
CA TYR A 128 3.71 2.51 27.66
C TYR A 128 2.66 2.90 26.63
N LEU A 129 3.14 3.14 25.42
CA LEU A 129 2.34 3.32 24.20
C LEU A 129 2.63 2.17 23.23
N ASP A 130 1.58 1.50 22.75
CA ASP A 130 1.67 0.67 21.56
C ASP A 130 1.53 1.54 20.32
N VAL A 131 2.55 1.53 19.47
CA VAL A 131 2.65 2.47 18.36
C VAL A 131 2.91 1.69 17.07
N GLN A 132 2.11 1.96 16.05
CA GLN A 132 2.42 1.58 14.68
C GLN A 132 3.36 2.61 14.07
N ALA A 133 4.60 2.20 13.79
CA ALA A 133 5.61 3.03 13.17
C ALA A 133 5.73 2.72 11.67
N ILE A 134 5.73 3.77 10.86
CA ILE A 134 5.80 3.71 9.40
C ILE A 134 7.02 4.50 8.94
N LEU A 135 7.96 3.81 8.30
CA LEU A 135 9.18 4.38 7.75
C LEU A 135 9.14 4.32 6.23
N MET A 136 9.23 5.48 5.58
CA MET A 136 9.29 5.59 4.12
C MET A 136 10.60 6.28 3.70
N PRO A 137 11.41 5.68 2.80
CA PRO A 137 12.64 6.30 2.32
C PRO A 137 12.39 7.67 1.69
N ILE A 138 13.23 8.65 2.03
CA ILE A 138 13.15 10.02 1.47
C ILE A 138 13.39 9.99 -0.04
N SER A 139 14.23 9.10 -0.53
CA SER A 139 14.50 8.92 -1.97
C SER A 139 13.25 8.58 -2.76
N ILE A 140 12.40 7.66 -2.24
CA ILE A 140 11.12 7.32 -2.85
C ILE A 140 10.21 8.53 -2.92
N ILE A 141 10.02 9.24 -1.80
CA ILE A 141 9.17 10.44 -1.77
C ILE A 141 9.62 11.47 -2.80
N LYS A 142 10.93 11.67 -2.95
CA LYS A 142 11.51 12.58 -3.94
C LYS A 142 11.19 12.13 -5.36
N SER A 143 11.39 10.85 -5.71
CA SER A 143 11.19 10.34 -7.07
C SER A 143 9.72 10.47 -7.51
N TYR A 144 8.76 10.19 -6.63
CA TYR A 144 7.33 10.36 -6.92
C TYR A 144 6.91 11.82 -7.05
N ARG A 145 7.52 12.71 -6.25
CA ARG A 145 7.33 14.17 -6.38
C ARG A 145 7.87 14.67 -7.72
N GLU A 146 9.02 14.20 -8.15
CA GLU A 146 9.61 14.54 -9.44
C GLU A 146 8.78 14.01 -10.61
N LEU A 147 8.21 12.81 -10.50
CA LEU A 147 7.27 12.29 -11.49
C LEU A 147 6.03 13.20 -11.61
N ALA A 148 5.43 13.59 -10.49
CA ALA A 148 4.29 14.52 -10.51
C ALA A 148 4.66 15.86 -11.17
N LYS A 149 5.85 16.40 -10.87
CA LYS A 149 6.39 17.63 -11.48
C LYS A 149 6.61 17.46 -12.99
N SER A 150 7.20 16.36 -13.43
CA SER A 150 7.42 16.04 -14.86
C SER A 150 6.10 15.92 -15.63
N LEU A 151 5.06 15.37 -14.99
CA LEU A 151 3.70 15.31 -15.52
C LEU A 151 3.01 16.68 -15.54
N LYS A 152 3.50 17.67 -14.78
CA LYS A 152 2.85 18.96 -14.48
C LYS A 152 1.51 18.76 -13.74
N PHE A 153 1.44 17.77 -12.86
CA PHE A 153 0.27 17.47 -12.04
C PHE A 153 0.49 17.90 -10.60
N LYS A 154 -0.61 18.32 -9.95
CA LYS A 154 -0.61 18.57 -8.51
C LYS A 154 -0.64 17.24 -7.77
N PRO A 155 0.40 16.87 -6.98
CA PRO A 155 0.34 15.70 -6.13
C PRO A 155 -0.67 15.92 -5.00
N ILE A 156 -1.52 14.93 -4.77
CA ILE A 156 -2.55 14.93 -3.72
C ILE A 156 -2.10 14.08 -2.56
N SER A 157 -1.69 12.84 -2.82
CA SER A 157 -1.23 11.88 -1.81
C SER A 157 -0.15 10.96 -2.35
N LEU A 158 0.69 10.48 -1.44
CA LEU A 158 1.53 9.31 -1.60
C LEU A 158 1.21 8.42 -0.39
N SER A 159 0.55 7.29 -0.61
CA SER A 159 0.08 6.40 0.43
C SER A 159 0.69 5.01 0.27
N VAL A 160 0.95 4.35 1.37
CA VAL A 160 1.40 2.96 1.39
C VAL A 160 0.18 2.02 1.30
N ASN A 161 0.36 0.84 0.70
CA ASN A 161 -0.76 -0.05 0.41
C ASN A 161 -1.51 -0.48 1.68
N PHE A 162 -0.83 -0.74 2.78
CA PHE A 162 -1.51 -1.12 4.02
C PHE A 162 -2.35 0.02 4.65
N ASP A 163 -1.95 1.29 4.51
CA ASP A 163 -2.77 2.44 4.92
C ASP A 163 -4.03 2.55 4.06
N ILE A 164 -3.88 2.27 2.77
CA ILE A 164 -5.00 2.22 1.82
C ILE A 164 -5.97 1.12 2.21
N LEU A 165 -5.47 -0.08 2.51
CA LEU A 165 -6.29 -1.20 2.96
C LEU A 165 -6.99 -0.89 4.28
N ASN A 166 -6.30 -0.29 5.26
CA ASN A 166 -6.91 0.15 6.52
C ASN A 166 -8.09 1.10 6.28
N LYS A 167 -7.93 2.05 5.35
CA LYS A 167 -9.01 2.98 4.98
C LYS A 167 -10.19 2.23 4.35
N LEU A 168 -9.94 1.30 3.44
CA LEU A 168 -10.99 0.50 2.80
C LEU A 168 -11.72 -0.41 3.80
N ILE A 169 -11.01 -0.98 4.77
CA ILE A 169 -11.60 -1.77 5.86
C ILE A 169 -12.46 -0.88 6.77
N TYR A 170 -11.94 0.28 7.16
CA TYR A 170 -12.63 1.23 8.03
C TYR A 170 -13.92 1.77 7.40
N ASN A 171 -13.89 2.07 6.11
CA ASN A 171 -15.04 2.55 5.35
C ASN A 171 -16.02 1.43 4.97
N GLU A 172 -15.69 0.17 5.29
CA GLU A 172 -16.43 -1.03 4.88
C GLU A 172 -16.54 -1.22 3.36
N ASP A 173 -15.61 -0.63 2.59
CA ASP A 173 -15.51 -0.83 1.15
C ASP A 173 -15.04 -2.25 0.79
N ILE A 174 -14.30 -2.91 1.70
CA ILE A 174 -13.95 -4.33 1.69
C ILE A 174 -14.41 -5.00 2.99
N GLU A 175 -14.75 -6.28 2.89
CA GLU A 175 -15.27 -7.03 4.03
C GLU A 175 -14.23 -8.01 4.56
N ILE A 176 -13.92 -7.88 5.84
CA ILE A 176 -13.02 -8.77 6.59
C ILE A 176 -13.78 -9.33 7.76
N GLU A 177 -13.96 -10.65 7.78
CA GLU A 177 -14.67 -11.33 8.84
C GLU A 177 -13.71 -11.87 9.90
N GLY A 178 -14.08 -11.73 11.17
CA GLY A 178 -13.29 -12.20 12.32
C GLY A 178 -12.28 -11.14 12.81
N GLU A 179 -11.63 -11.43 13.93
CA GLU A 179 -10.76 -10.49 14.62
C GLU A 179 -9.33 -10.50 14.09
N ASN A 180 -8.79 -11.70 13.84
CA ASN A 180 -7.40 -11.90 13.40
C ASN A 180 -7.38 -12.49 12.00
N ASN A 181 -6.82 -11.78 11.04
CA ASN A 181 -6.82 -12.16 9.64
C ASN A 181 -5.50 -11.81 8.96
N LEU A 182 -5.27 -12.37 7.78
CA LEU A 182 -4.17 -12.02 6.91
C LEU A 182 -4.71 -11.50 5.57
N ILE A 183 -4.09 -10.45 5.02
CA ILE A 183 -4.31 -10.03 3.63
C ILE A 183 -3.01 -10.13 2.87
N LEU A 184 -3.02 -10.89 1.80
CA LEU A 184 -1.93 -11.05 0.86
C LEU A 184 -2.16 -10.13 -0.35
N ASP A 185 -1.31 -9.12 -0.53
CA ASP A 185 -1.22 -8.36 -1.77
C ASP A 185 -0.15 -9.00 -2.65
N ILE A 186 -0.58 -9.90 -3.53
CA ILE A 186 0.32 -10.75 -4.31
C ILE A 186 0.89 -9.97 -5.50
N GLY A 187 2.21 -9.90 -5.61
CA GLY A 187 2.95 -9.43 -6.77
C GLY A 187 3.53 -10.58 -7.61
N ARG A 188 4.36 -10.25 -8.58
CA ARG A 188 5.03 -11.26 -9.42
C ARG A 188 6.17 -11.96 -8.69
N GLN A 189 6.97 -11.21 -7.94
CA GLN A 189 8.14 -11.69 -7.21
C GLN A 189 7.94 -11.59 -5.69
N TYR A 190 7.23 -10.56 -5.23
CA TYR A 190 7.04 -10.25 -3.82
C TYR A 190 5.56 -10.19 -3.46
N THR A 191 5.24 -10.68 -2.28
CA THR A 191 3.91 -10.58 -1.68
C THR A 191 4.00 -9.71 -0.43
N ASN A 192 3.07 -8.75 -0.31
CA ASN A 192 2.92 -8.01 0.94
C ASN A 192 1.93 -8.77 1.82
N VAL A 193 2.40 -9.23 2.97
CA VAL A 193 1.61 -9.92 3.99
C VAL A 193 1.22 -8.92 5.05
N ASN A 194 -0.08 -8.67 5.20
CA ASN A 194 -0.63 -7.71 6.14
C ASN A 194 -1.34 -8.48 7.27
N LEU A 195 -0.89 -8.26 8.50
CA LEU A 195 -1.45 -8.88 9.71
C LEU A 195 -2.53 -7.96 10.26
N ILE A 196 -3.76 -8.46 10.33
CA ILE A 196 -4.92 -7.72 10.81
C ILE A 196 -5.32 -8.21 12.19
N LYS A 197 -5.56 -7.27 13.08
CA LYS A 197 -6.17 -7.49 14.38
C LYS A 197 -7.27 -6.46 14.61
N ASN A 198 -8.47 -6.93 14.96
CA ASN A 198 -9.63 -6.05 15.21
C ASN A 198 -9.88 -5.05 14.07
N LYS A 199 -9.89 -5.53 12.82
CA LYS A 199 -10.08 -4.72 11.60
C LYS A 199 -8.99 -3.65 11.34
N LEU A 200 -7.84 -3.75 11.97
CA LEU A 200 -6.70 -2.85 11.77
C LEU A 200 -5.46 -3.65 11.35
N ILE A 201 -4.75 -3.20 10.33
CA ILE A 201 -3.46 -3.77 9.95
C ILE A 201 -2.42 -3.28 10.94
N ILE A 202 -1.88 -4.18 11.75
CA ILE A 202 -0.89 -3.89 12.79
C ILE A 202 0.54 -4.00 12.28
N ASN A 203 0.82 -4.98 11.41
CA ASN A 203 2.12 -5.18 10.79
C ASN A 203 1.97 -5.48 9.30
N SER A 204 3.00 -5.14 8.53
CA SER A 204 3.06 -5.45 7.10
C SER A 204 4.49 -5.85 6.73
N TYR A 205 4.62 -6.95 5.99
CA TYR A 205 5.90 -7.51 5.53
C TYR A 205 5.88 -7.66 4.02
N THR A 206 6.97 -7.28 3.37
CA THR A 206 7.19 -7.59 1.95
C THR A 206 8.11 -8.80 1.89
N LEU A 207 7.61 -9.92 1.40
CA LEU A 207 8.32 -11.20 1.35
C LEU A 207 8.49 -11.65 -0.11
N ASN A 208 9.61 -12.33 -0.40
CA ASN A 208 9.72 -13.06 -1.66
C ASN A 208 8.61 -14.13 -1.71
N ASN A 209 8.05 -14.37 -2.88
CA ASN A 209 6.96 -15.34 -3.04
C ASN A 209 7.34 -16.76 -2.57
N MET A 210 8.63 -17.11 -2.60
CA MET A 210 9.12 -18.41 -2.10
C MET A 210 9.03 -18.54 -0.58
N ASP A 211 9.12 -17.43 0.15
CA ASP A 211 9.16 -17.42 1.63
C ASP A 211 7.76 -17.32 2.24
N VAL A 212 6.74 -16.97 1.43
CA VAL A 212 5.37 -16.74 1.93
C VAL A 212 4.77 -17.99 2.56
N TYR A 213 5.02 -19.16 1.99
CA TYR A 213 4.50 -20.42 2.53
C TYR A 213 5.00 -20.71 3.95
N GLU A 214 6.29 -20.56 4.18
CA GLU A 214 6.91 -20.75 5.50
C GLU A 214 6.41 -19.71 6.50
N PHE A 215 6.36 -18.45 6.09
CA PHE A 215 5.81 -17.38 6.90
C PHE A 215 4.37 -17.67 7.35
N LEU A 216 3.50 -18.07 6.42
CA LEU A 216 2.11 -18.38 6.75
C LEU A 216 1.98 -19.57 7.70
N ASN A 217 2.84 -20.58 7.60
CA ASN A 217 2.85 -21.68 8.55
C ASN A 217 3.09 -21.19 9.97
N ASN A 218 4.11 -20.34 10.15
CA ASN A 218 4.47 -19.82 11.46
C ASN A 218 3.37 -18.90 12.03
N GLU A 219 2.76 -18.06 11.19
CA GLU A 219 1.70 -17.12 11.61
C GLU A 219 0.36 -17.82 11.92
N ILE A 220 0.01 -18.90 11.19
CA ILE A 220 -1.22 -19.65 11.44
C ILE A 220 -1.15 -20.39 12.78
N GLU A 221 0.02 -20.90 13.16
CA GLU A 221 0.23 -21.47 14.50
C GLU A 221 -0.01 -20.42 15.61
N ASN A 222 0.09 -19.11 15.29
CA ASN A 222 -0.18 -17.99 16.19
C ASN A 222 -1.63 -17.45 16.15
N ASN A 223 -2.62 -18.25 15.69
CA ASN A 223 -4.07 -17.94 15.74
C ASN A 223 -4.59 -16.89 14.75
N TYR A 224 -4.07 -16.83 13.54
CA TYR A 224 -4.75 -16.10 12.46
C TYR A 224 -5.85 -16.98 11.82
N GLY A 225 -7.04 -16.38 11.60
CA GLY A 225 -8.22 -17.07 11.09
C GLY A 225 -8.24 -17.16 9.56
N LYS A 226 -8.84 -16.17 8.90
CA LYS A 226 -9.00 -16.17 7.45
C LYS A 226 -7.82 -15.51 6.76
N ILE A 227 -7.45 -16.09 5.60
CA ILE A 227 -6.46 -15.52 4.69
C ILE A 227 -7.18 -14.97 3.46
N TYR A 228 -7.07 -13.66 3.26
CA TYR A 228 -7.58 -12.97 2.07
C TYR A 228 -6.45 -12.70 1.11
N TYR A 229 -6.74 -12.62 -0.20
CA TYR A 229 -5.74 -12.25 -1.19
C TYR A 229 -6.31 -11.41 -2.32
N TYR A 230 -5.46 -10.57 -2.92
CA TYR A 230 -5.70 -9.83 -4.15
C TYR A 230 -4.39 -9.60 -4.89
N GLY A 231 -4.43 -8.95 -6.07
CA GLY A 231 -3.25 -8.65 -6.85
C GLY A 231 -3.06 -9.60 -8.03
N PHE A 232 -1.85 -10.13 -8.24
CA PHE A 232 -1.52 -10.96 -9.38
C PHE A 232 -2.13 -12.37 -9.26
N GLN A 233 -3.07 -12.71 -10.18
CA GLN A 233 -3.93 -13.87 -9.98
C GLN A 233 -3.40 -15.19 -10.57
N ASN A 234 -2.51 -15.13 -11.56
CA ASN A 234 -2.02 -16.32 -12.26
C ASN A 234 -0.66 -16.77 -11.74
N CYS A 235 -0.39 -16.66 -10.48
CA CYS A 235 0.88 -17.08 -9.95
C CYS A 235 0.82 -18.50 -9.39
N GLU A 236 1.91 -19.20 -9.52
CA GLU A 236 2.12 -20.54 -8.95
C GLU A 236 1.94 -20.52 -7.43
N LEU A 237 2.27 -19.41 -6.80
CA LEU A 237 2.09 -19.20 -5.37
C LEU A 237 0.63 -19.44 -4.93
N ILE A 238 -0.37 -18.87 -5.62
CA ILE A 238 -1.78 -19.08 -5.24
C ILE A 238 -2.16 -20.56 -5.29
N LYS A 239 -1.69 -21.27 -6.31
CA LYS A 239 -1.94 -22.71 -6.45
C LYS A 239 -1.32 -23.48 -5.29
N ASN A 240 -0.06 -23.21 -5.00
CA ASN A 240 0.67 -23.88 -3.91
C ASN A 240 0.05 -23.58 -2.54
N LEU A 241 -0.29 -22.34 -2.26
CA LEU A 241 -0.93 -21.96 -1.00
C LEU A 241 -2.30 -22.61 -0.84
N ASN A 242 -3.11 -22.72 -1.90
CA ASN A 242 -4.43 -23.35 -1.87
C ASN A 242 -4.38 -24.86 -1.56
N THR A 243 -3.22 -25.50 -1.65
CA THR A 243 -3.08 -26.92 -1.25
C THR A 243 -3.18 -27.11 0.26
N LYS A 244 -2.81 -26.10 1.04
CA LYS A 244 -2.75 -26.18 2.52
C LYS A 244 -3.68 -25.17 3.21
N PHE A 245 -3.85 -23.98 2.63
CA PHE A 245 -4.59 -22.89 3.23
C PHE A 245 -5.86 -22.59 2.44
N LYS A 246 -6.95 -22.28 3.14
CA LYS A 246 -8.17 -21.79 2.49
C LYS A 246 -8.00 -20.29 2.21
N LEU A 247 -7.67 -19.94 0.96
CA LEU A 247 -7.57 -18.58 0.52
C LEU A 247 -8.93 -18.01 0.10
N ASN A 248 -9.23 -16.80 0.56
CA ASN A 248 -10.45 -16.07 0.20
C ASN A 248 -10.05 -14.87 -0.66
N LYS A 249 -10.64 -14.76 -1.85
CA LYS A 249 -10.36 -13.60 -2.71
C LYS A 249 -10.97 -12.35 -2.09
N LEU A 250 -10.17 -11.26 -2.03
CA LEU A 250 -10.66 -9.97 -1.56
C LEU A 250 -11.41 -9.24 -2.66
N PHE A 251 -12.60 -8.71 -2.34
CA PHE A 251 -13.45 -7.97 -3.26
C PHE A 251 -13.84 -6.62 -2.68
N LEU A 252 -14.02 -5.64 -3.57
CA LEU A 252 -14.70 -4.40 -3.26
C LEU A 252 -16.21 -4.62 -3.28
N LYS A 253 -16.94 -4.19 -2.24
CA LYS A 253 -18.39 -4.43 -2.12
C LYS A 253 -19.21 -3.91 -3.29
N ASP A 254 -18.88 -2.71 -3.79
CA ASP A 254 -19.63 -2.03 -4.84
C ASP A 254 -18.99 -2.14 -6.23
N ALA A 255 -18.00 -3.02 -6.41
CA ALA A 255 -17.38 -3.22 -7.71
C ALA A 255 -18.32 -3.93 -8.67
N LYS A 256 -19.06 -3.17 -9.46
CA LYS A 256 -19.94 -3.70 -10.53
C LYS A 256 -19.18 -4.38 -11.66
N GLN A 257 -17.86 -4.27 -11.69
CA GLN A 257 -16.96 -4.85 -12.68
C GLN A 257 -15.85 -5.61 -11.96
N ASP A 258 -15.67 -6.89 -12.24
CA ASP A 258 -14.61 -7.71 -11.66
C ASP A 258 -13.19 -7.14 -11.90
N GLU A 259 -13.01 -6.41 -12.99
CA GLU A 259 -11.75 -5.75 -13.33
C GLU A 259 -11.32 -4.71 -12.28
N LEU A 260 -12.27 -4.06 -11.58
CA LEU A 260 -11.96 -3.08 -10.53
C LEU A 260 -11.26 -3.71 -9.33
N ASN A 261 -11.46 -4.99 -9.08
CA ASN A 261 -10.75 -5.70 -8.01
C ASN A 261 -9.23 -5.80 -8.25
N ASN A 262 -8.77 -5.58 -9.48
CA ASN A 262 -7.35 -5.47 -9.77
C ASN A 262 -6.77 -4.09 -9.41
N PHE A 263 -7.62 -3.11 -9.09
CA PHE A 263 -7.26 -1.72 -8.78
C PHE A 263 -7.61 -1.32 -7.34
N ILE A 264 -7.66 -2.28 -6.41
CA ILE A 264 -8.00 -2.04 -4.99
C ILE A 264 -7.20 -0.87 -4.41
N ASN A 265 -5.87 -0.87 -4.57
CA ASN A 265 -5.02 0.20 -4.06
C ASN A 265 -5.27 1.55 -4.75
N ASN A 266 -5.57 1.56 -6.04
CA ASN A 266 -5.92 2.78 -6.77
C ASN A 266 -7.24 3.38 -6.27
N ILE A 267 -8.22 2.54 -5.96
CA ILE A 267 -9.55 2.93 -5.50
C ILE A 267 -9.47 3.49 -4.08
N GLY A 268 -8.74 2.85 -3.19
CA GLY A 268 -8.58 3.34 -1.83
C GLY A 268 -7.77 4.64 -1.68
N LEU A 269 -7.15 5.13 -2.77
CA LEU A 269 -6.55 6.48 -2.82
C LEU A 269 -7.60 7.60 -2.94
N ILE A 270 -8.86 7.24 -3.15
CA ILE A 270 -9.98 8.15 -3.33
C ILE A 270 -10.57 8.52 -1.98
#